data_15999a3438df9ddb2da50d659ddf1223
#
_entry.id   15999a3438df9ddb2da50d659ddf1223
#
_cell.length_a   1.000
_cell.length_b   1.000
_cell.length_c   1.000
_cell.angle_alpha   90.00
_cell.angle_beta   90.00
_cell.angle_gamma   90.00
#
_symmetry.space_group_name_H-M   'P 1'
#
loop_
_entity.id
_entity.type
_entity.pdbx_description
1 polymer ?
#
loop_
_entity_poly.entity_id
_entity_poly.type
_entity_poly.pdbx_seq_one_letter_code
_entity_poly.pdbx_strand_id
1 'polypeptide(L)'
;MEKQYSSKKTRPKTNALSTRAMAAKVILQVLDEGKSLSTLIPEAQSSVKAQDLPLLQEICFGVCRVLPRLEQIIKRLVDKPLKGKTRIVHCLLLVGLYQLLYMRIPSHAAVDEVVNATKSLKSDSFRGLVNAVLRRFLREQDDILAIVDKHWQTLHPDWFVNKLKKVYPNWREIIDANNQKPPMWLRVNTQKNSLETYRTLLATQQMETQVTSHPQALG
;
A
#
# COMPACT_ATOMS: atom_id res chain seq x y z
N MET A 1 31.88 50.30 -4.58
CA MET A 1 30.71 49.81 -5.32
C MET A 1 30.94 48.33 -5.64
N GLU A 2 30.59 47.44 -4.73
CA GLU A 2 30.70 45.99 -4.90
C GLU A 2 29.35 45.44 -5.35
N LYS A 3 29.33 44.84 -6.53
CA LYS A 3 28.14 44.16 -7.06
C LYS A 3 28.07 42.74 -6.47
N GLN A 4 27.13 42.48 -5.54
CA GLN A 4 26.77 41.13 -5.10
C GLN A 4 26.13 40.38 -6.23
N TYR A 5 26.81 39.35 -6.72
CA TYR A 5 26.26 38.35 -7.62
C TYR A 5 25.43 37.33 -6.81
N SER A 6 24.11 37.48 -6.85
CA SER A 6 23.16 36.47 -6.32
C SER A 6 23.18 35.24 -7.21
N SER A 7 23.84 34.17 -6.76
CA SER A 7 23.80 32.87 -7.43
C SER A 7 22.45 32.21 -7.17
N LYS A 8 21.57 32.22 -8.15
CA LYS A 8 20.38 31.37 -8.17
C LYS A 8 20.81 29.90 -8.18
N LYS A 9 20.73 29.21 -7.03
CA LYS A 9 20.87 27.78 -6.93
C LYS A 9 19.72 27.13 -7.73
N THR A 10 19.99 26.74 -8.95
CA THR A 10 19.12 25.86 -9.74
C THR A 10 19.08 24.49 -9.05
N ARG A 11 17.94 24.18 -8.42
CA ARG A 11 17.69 22.82 -7.92
C ARG A 11 17.76 21.87 -9.12
N PRO A 12 18.52 20.76 -9.06
CA PRO A 12 18.52 19.76 -10.11
C PRO A 12 17.08 19.23 -10.26
N LYS A 13 16.54 19.28 -11.47
CA LYS A 13 15.30 18.59 -11.84
C LYS A 13 15.60 17.10 -11.84
N THR A 14 15.56 16.47 -10.66
CA THR A 14 15.49 15.02 -10.58
C THR A 14 14.14 14.62 -11.17
N ASN A 15 14.15 13.88 -12.26
CA ASN A 15 12.98 13.20 -12.86
C ASN A 15 12.46 12.08 -11.94
N ALA A 16 12.49 12.27 -10.64
CA ALA A 16 11.97 11.32 -9.67
C ALA A 16 10.46 11.21 -9.86
N LEU A 17 10.00 10.01 -10.10
CA LEU A 17 8.57 9.71 -10.11
C LEU A 17 7.96 10.09 -8.75
N SER A 18 6.72 10.58 -8.74
CA SER A 18 6.01 10.73 -7.47
C SER A 18 5.83 9.35 -6.83
N THR A 19 5.82 9.29 -5.51
CA THR A 19 5.66 8.04 -4.75
C THR A 19 4.40 7.27 -5.18
N ARG A 20 3.30 7.98 -5.49
CA ARG A 20 2.05 7.38 -5.98
C ARG A 20 2.20 6.80 -7.38
N ALA A 21 2.93 7.48 -8.25
CA ALA A 21 3.22 6.95 -9.59
C ALA A 21 4.11 5.71 -9.52
N MET A 22 5.11 5.71 -8.62
CA MET A 22 5.95 4.53 -8.40
C MET A 22 5.15 3.37 -7.82
N ALA A 23 4.30 3.61 -6.83
CA ALA A 23 3.41 2.59 -6.27
C ALA A 23 2.52 1.96 -7.35
N ALA A 24 1.91 2.78 -8.22
CA ALA A 24 1.10 2.26 -9.33
C ALA A 24 1.90 1.37 -10.29
N LYS A 25 3.16 1.71 -10.59
CA LYS A 25 4.05 0.85 -11.41
C LYS A 25 4.40 -0.46 -10.73
N VAL A 26 4.74 -0.42 -9.43
CA VAL A 26 5.03 -1.63 -8.65
C VAL A 26 3.81 -2.54 -8.62
N ILE A 27 2.61 -1.99 -8.33
CA ILE A 27 1.36 -2.76 -8.32
C ILE A 27 1.07 -3.37 -9.70
N LEU A 28 1.30 -2.62 -10.79
CA LEU A 28 1.14 -3.14 -12.15
C LEU A 28 2.01 -4.38 -12.38
N GLN A 29 3.28 -4.34 -11.98
CA GLN A 29 4.19 -5.49 -12.13
C GLN A 29 3.80 -6.68 -11.27
N VAL A 30 3.27 -6.43 -10.05
CA VAL A 30 2.72 -7.51 -9.21
C VAL A 30 1.52 -8.17 -9.90
N LEU A 31 0.58 -7.37 -10.42
CA LEU A 31 -0.69 -7.89 -10.93
C LEU A 31 -0.56 -8.52 -12.33
N ASP A 32 0.23 -7.92 -13.20
CA ASP A 32 0.30 -8.33 -14.61
C ASP A 32 1.51 -9.23 -14.92
N GLU A 33 2.61 -9.11 -14.13
CA GLU A 33 3.84 -9.88 -14.33
C GLU A 33 4.09 -10.92 -13.22
N GLY A 34 3.27 -10.94 -12.16
CA GLY A 34 3.41 -11.89 -11.04
C GLY A 34 4.67 -11.68 -10.19
N LYS A 35 5.31 -10.52 -10.28
CA LYS A 35 6.52 -10.22 -9.52
C LYS A 35 6.24 -10.00 -8.03
N SER A 36 7.21 -10.38 -7.19
CA SER A 36 7.10 -10.21 -5.73
C SER A 36 7.40 -8.78 -5.29
N LEU A 37 6.66 -8.28 -4.31
CA LEU A 37 6.97 -7.01 -3.65
C LEU A 37 8.35 -7.01 -2.99
N SER A 38 8.82 -8.16 -2.49
CA SER A 38 10.16 -8.29 -1.90
C SER A 38 11.29 -8.00 -2.89
N THR A 39 11.05 -8.20 -4.19
CA THR A 39 11.98 -7.84 -5.27
C THR A 39 11.77 -6.40 -5.73
N LEU A 40 10.51 -6.01 -5.97
CA LEU A 40 10.18 -4.72 -6.59
C LEU A 40 10.43 -3.51 -5.69
N ILE A 41 10.21 -3.64 -4.36
CA ILE A 41 10.40 -2.52 -3.44
C ILE A 41 11.88 -2.09 -3.36
N PRO A 42 12.87 -3.00 -3.17
CA PRO A 42 14.28 -2.62 -3.25
C PRO A 42 14.68 -1.97 -4.58
N GLU A 43 14.19 -2.48 -5.71
CA GLU A 43 14.45 -1.89 -7.03
C GLU A 43 13.89 -0.46 -7.15
N ALA A 44 12.71 -0.20 -6.59
CA ALA A 44 12.06 1.09 -6.63
C ALA A 44 12.72 2.14 -5.71
N GLN A 45 13.55 1.75 -4.73
CA GLN A 45 14.20 2.65 -3.78
C GLN A 45 15.03 3.74 -4.45
N SER A 46 15.75 3.41 -5.51
CA SER A 46 16.58 4.38 -6.26
C SER A 46 15.76 5.45 -6.99
N SER A 47 14.48 5.23 -7.18
CA SER A 47 13.58 6.08 -7.96
C SER A 47 12.68 6.99 -7.11
N VAL A 48 12.69 6.84 -5.80
CA VAL A 48 11.94 7.67 -4.84
C VAL A 48 12.90 8.30 -3.83
N LYS A 49 12.46 9.36 -3.17
CA LYS A 49 13.26 9.95 -2.10
C LYS A 49 13.29 8.99 -0.89
N ALA A 50 14.41 8.94 -0.18
CA ALA A 50 14.56 8.05 0.99
C ALA A 50 13.45 8.25 2.04
N GLN A 51 13.04 9.49 2.28
CA GLN A 51 11.95 9.83 3.20
C GLN A 51 10.57 9.31 2.77
N ASP A 52 10.37 9.04 1.48
CA ASP A 52 9.11 8.58 0.91
C ASP A 52 9.02 7.05 0.80
N LEU A 53 10.11 6.35 1.11
CA LEU A 53 10.18 4.89 1.04
C LEU A 53 9.18 4.19 1.96
N PRO A 54 9.00 4.59 3.24
CA PRO A 54 7.97 4.00 4.09
C PRO A 54 6.56 4.16 3.52
N LEU A 55 6.28 5.30 2.89
CA LEU A 55 5.00 5.55 2.23
C LEU A 55 4.79 4.64 1.01
N LEU A 56 5.84 4.45 0.19
CA LEU A 56 5.79 3.53 -0.95
C LEU A 56 5.50 2.10 -0.49
N GLN A 57 6.19 1.63 0.54
CA GLN A 57 6.00 0.30 1.13
C GLN A 57 4.58 0.13 1.66
N GLU A 58 4.11 1.07 2.47
CA GLU A 58 2.76 1.03 3.04
C GLU A 58 1.68 0.93 1.95
N ILE A 59 1.78 1.76 0.90
CA ILE A 59 0.81 1.72 -0.21
C ILE A 59 0.88 0.38 -0.94
N CYS A 60 2.07 -0.10 -1.30
CA CYS A 60 2.19 -1.32 -2.11
C CYS A 60 1.73 -2.57 -1.35
N PHE A 61 2.18 -2.76 -0.12
CA PHE A 61 1.75 -3.89 0.70
C PHE A 61 0.27 -3.80 1.07
N GLY A 62 -0.20 -2.60 1.39
CA GLY A 62 -1.58 -2.36 1.75
C GLY A 62 -2.55 -2.62 0.61
N VAL A 63 -2.28 -2.08 -0.58
CA VAL A 63 -3.10 -2.35 -1.78
C VAL A 63 -3.17 -3.85 -2.07
N CYS A 64 -2.03 -4.56 -2.04
CA CYS A 64 -2.03 -6.00 -2.30
C CYS A 64 -2.83 -6.79 -1.24
N ARG A 65 -2.79 -6.35 0.02
CA ARG A 65 -3.53 -7.00 1.11
C ARG A 65 -5.05 -6.90 0.95
N VAL A 66 -5.54 -5.75 0.50
CA VAL A 66 -6.99 -5.49 0.39
C VAL A 66 -7.46 -5.41 -1.06
N LEU A 67 -6.66 -5.94 -1.99
CA LEU A 67 -6.90 -5.87 -3.44
C LEU A 67 -8.32 -6.28 -3.84
N PRO A 68 -8.87 -7.42 -3.38
CA PRO A 68 -10.21 -7.84 -3.78
C PRO A 68 -11.29 -6.80 -3.46
N ARG A 69 -11.18 -6.13 -2.33
CA ARG A 69 -12.10 -5.06 -1.93
C ARG A 69 -11.97 -3.83 -2.81
N LEU A 70 -10.75 -3.39 -3.08
CA LEU A 70 -10.50 -2.23 -3.94
C LEU A 70 -10.97 -2.47 -5.37
N GLU A 71 -10.77 -3.66 -5.91
CA GLU A 71 -11.24 -4.06 -7.24
C GLU A 71 -12.77 -3.99 -7.34
N GLN A 72 -13.49 -4.42 -6.32
CA GLN A 72 -14.96 -4.32 -6.31
C GLN A 72 -15.44 -2.87 -6.22
N ILE A 73 -14.73 -2.01 -5.50
CA ILE A 73 -15.03 -0.59 -5.47
C ILE A 73 -14.82 0.05 -6.86
N ILE A 74 -13.69 -0.22 -7.52
CA ILE A 74 -13.42 0.29 -8.86
C ILE A 74 -14.48 -0.19 -9.86
N LYS A 75 -14.88 -1.46 -9.79
CA LYS A 75 -15.91 -2.02 -10.68
C LYS A 75 -17.25 -1.28 -10.61
N ARG A 76 -17.55 -0.65 -9.47
CA ARG A 76 -18.77 0.17 -9.30
C ARG A 76 -18.61 1.62 -9.76
N LEU A 77 -17.37 2.12 -9.74
CA LEU A 77 -17.05 3.50 -10.05
C LEU A 77 -16.70 3.72 -11.53
N VAL A 78 -16.27 2.67 -12.23
CA VAL A 78 -15.76 2.74 -13.60
C VAL A 78 -16.54 1.77 -14.49
N ASP A 79 -17.34 2.30 -15.41
CA ASP A 79 -18.21 1.51 -16.28
C ASP A 79 -17.44 0.60 -17.24
N LYS A 80 -16.32 1.09 -17.78
CA LYS A 80 -15.48 0.34 -18.73
C LYS A 80 -14.16 -0.06 -18.08
N PRO A 81 -13.82 -1.36 -18.02
CA PRO A 81 -12.56 -1.82 -17.45
C PRO A 81 -11.35 -1.16 -18.10
N LEU A 82 -10.44 -0.65 -17.27
CA LEU A 82 -9.18 -0.05 -17.71
C LEU A 82 -8.16 -1.17 -17.98
N LYS A 83 -7.94 -1.51 -19.26
CA LYS A 83 -7.07 -2.62 -19.71
C LYS A 83 -5.96 -2.13 -20.64
N GLY A 84 -4.97 -2.98 -20.91
CA GLY A 84 -3.86 -2.68 -21.81
C GLY A 84 -3.14 -1.38 -21.42
N LYS A 85 -3.02 -0.42 -22.32
CA LYS A 85 -2.32 0.85 -22.05
C LYS A 85 -2.92 1.67 -20.88
N THR A 86 -4.18 1.43 -20.53
CA THR A 86 -4.86 2.13 -19.43
C THR A 86 -4.77 1.38 -18.10
N ARG A 87 -4.17 0.20 -18.07
CA ARG A 87 -4.02 -0.62 -16.85
C ARG A 87 -3.24 0.09 -15.75
N ILE A 88 -2.27 0.92 -16.11
CA ILE A 88 -1.54 1.75 -15.15
C ILE A 88 -2.45 2.77 -14.43
N VAL A 89 -3.47 3.30 -15.12
CA VAL A 89 -4.46 4.20 -14.51
C VAL A 89 -5.35 3.44 -13.52
N HIS A 90 -5.70 2.19 -13.83
CA HIS A 90 -6.39 1.31 -12.89
C HIS A 90 -5.56 1.10 -11.60
N CYS A 91 -4.28 0.78 -11.74
CA CYS A 91 -3.39 0.64 -10.59
C CYS A 91 -3.27 1.96 -9.79
N LEU A 92 -3.28 3.10 -10.48
CA LEU A 92 -3.28 4.40 -9.82
C LEU A 92 -4.58 4.66 -9.03
N LEU A 93 -5.73 4.22 -9.53
CA LEU A 93 -6.99 4.27 -8.79
C LEU A 93 -6.97 3.37 -7.54
N LEU A 94 -6.37 2.16 -7.62
CA LEU A 94 -6.15 1.30 -6.44
C LEU A 94 -5.34 2.03 -5.37
N VAL A 95 -4.25 2.71 -5.77
CA VAL A 95 -3.42 3.55 -4.87
C VAL A 95 -4.24 4.66 -4.23
N GLY A 96 -5.09 5.34 -5.00
CA GLY A 96 -5.94 6.42 -4.51
C GLY A 96 -6.96 5.93 -3.48
N LEU A 97 -7.70 4.89 -3.82
CA LEU A 97 -8.71 4.30 -2.94
C LEU A 97 -8.10 3.75 -1.65
N TYR A 98 -6.93 3.10 -1.74
CA TYR A 98 -6.23 2.64 -0.55
C TYR A 98 -5.91 3.79 0.41
N GLN A 99 -5.38 4.90 -0.09
CA GLN A 99 -5.08 6.07 0.73
C GLN A 99 -6.33 6.65 1.39
N LEU A 100 -7.44 6.75 0.65
CA LEU A 100 -8.69 7.29 1.15
C LEU A 100 -9.35 6.41 2.23
N LEU A 101 -9.18 5.09 2.15
CA LEU A 101 -9.83 4.13 3.06
C LEU A 101 -8.99 3.76 4.28
N TYR A 102 -7.67 3.66 4.12
CA TYR A 102 -6.81 3.01 5.11
C TYR A 102 -5.70 3.89 5.66
N MET A 103 -5.49 5.09 5.08
CA MET A 103 -4.43 5.97 5.54
C MET A 103 -4.99 7.24 6.19
N ARG A 104 -4.28 7.75 7.19
CA ARG A 104 -4.64 9.00 7.87
C ARG A 104 -4.09 10.21 7.10
N ILE A 105 -4.53 10.35 5.85
CA ILE A 105 -4.17 11.46 4.98
C ILE A 105 -5.44 12.27 4.68
N PRO A 106 -5.42 13.61 4.74
CA PRO A 106 -6.56 14.41 4.33
C PRO A 106 -7.02 14.05 2.91
N SER A 107 -8.31 13.82 2.72
CA SER A 107 -8.87 13.30 1.47
C SER A 107 -8.53 14.17 0.25
N HIS A 108 -8.53 15.50 0.41
CA HIS A 108 -8.15 16.42 -0.66
C HIS A 108 -6.69 16.24 -1.07
N ALA A 109 -5.76 16.08 -0.11
CA ALA A 109 -4.35 15.86 -0.40
C ALA A 109 -4.11 14.50 -1.07
N ALA A 110 -4.80 13.45 -0.61
CA ALA A 110 -4.71 12.13 -1.24
C ALA A 110 -5.17 12.18 -2.71
N VAL A 111 -6.32 12.82 -2.99
CA VAL A 111 -6.84 12.97 -4.35
C VAL A 111 -5.88 13.78 -5.23
N ASP A 112 -5.42 14.93 -4.75
CA ASP A 112 -4.56 15.83 -5.55
C ASP A 112 -3.23 15.16 -5.92
N GLU A 113 -2.60 14.44 -4.98
CA GLU A 113 -1.35 13.72 -5.21
C GLU A 113 -1.51 12.58 -6.23
N VAL A 114 -2.62 11.84 -6.15
CA VAL A 114 -2.93 10.77 -7.12
C VAL A 114 -3.24 11.35 -8.50
N VAL A 115 -4.01 12.42 -8.57
CA VAL A 115 -4.30 13.14 -9.82
C VAL A 115 -3.02 13.68 -10.45
N ASN A 116 -2.11 14.26 -9.67
CA ASN A 116 -0.83 14.75 -10.18
C ASN A 116 0.10 13.62 -10.65
N ALA A 117 -0.02 12.42 -10.09
CA ALA A 117 0.75 11.26 -10.50
C ALA A 117 0.46 10.81 -11.95
N THR A 118 -0.71 11.15 -12.52
CA THR A 118 -1.03 10.87 -13.93
C THR A 118 0.00 11.47 -14.89
N LYS A 119 0.49 12.68 -14.60
CA LYS A 119 1.53 13.34 -15.40
C LYS A 119 2.84 12.55 -15.36
N SER A 120 3.25 12.09 -14.17
CA SER A 120 4.47 11.28 -14.01
C SER A 120 4.38 9.93 -14.72
N LEU A 121 3.16 9.40 -14.89
CA LEU A 121 2.88 8.15 -15.60
C LEU A 121 2.66 8.33 -17.11
N LYS A 122 2.84 9.52 -17.67
CA LYS A 122 2.52 9.86 -19.06
C LYS A 122 1.05 9.53 -19.43
N SER A 123 0.15 9.67 -18.47
CA SER A 123 -1.28 9.36 -18.57
C SER A 123 -2.14 10.59 -18.26
N ASP A 124 -1.65 11.79 -18.58
CA ASP A 124 -2.28 13.07 -18.22
C ASP A 124 -3.68 13.23 -18.81
N SER A 125 -3.94 12.62 -19.98
CA SER A 125 -5.30 12.55 -20.56
C SER A 125 -6.35 11.90 -19.65
N PHE A 126 -5.93 11.10 -18.68
CA PHE A 126 -6.80 10.44 -17.69
C PHE A 126 -6.94 11.22 -16.38
N ARG A 127 -6.33 12.41 -16.27
CA ARG A 127 -6.38 13.24 -15.07
C ARG A 127 -7.82 13.54 -14.63
N GLY A 128 -8.68 13.90 -15.60
CA GLY A 128 -10.10 14.16 -15.33
C GLY A 128 -10.83 12.92 -14.83
N LEU A 129 -10.58 11.76 -15.43
CA LEU A 129 -11.18 10.49 -15.00
C LEU A 129 -10.77 10.13 -13.58
N VAL A 130 -9.46 10.16 -13.27
CA VAL A 130 -8.94 9.83 -11.94
C VAL A 130 -9.56 10.74 -10.88
N ASN A 131 -9.61 12.06 -11.13
CA ASN A 131 -10.22 13.02 -10.22
C ASN A 131 -11.73 12.73 -10.03
N ALA A 132 -12.46 12.49 -11.12
CA ALA A 132 -13.90 12.22 -11.07
C ALA A 132 -14.21 10.94 -10.29
N VAL A 133 -13.47 9.86 -10.51
CA VAL A 133 -13.66 8.57 -9.84
C VAL A 133 -13.40 8.71 -8.33
N LEU A 134 -12.28 9.31 -7.93
CA LEU A 134 -11.94 9.44 -6.50
C LEU A 134 -12.90 10.39 -5.77
N ARG A 135 -13.32 11.49 -6.39
CA ARG A 135 -14.33 12.39 -5.82
C ARG A 135 -15.72 11.76 -5.77
N ARG A 136 -16.10 10.96 -6.76
CA ARG A 136 -17.33 10.17 -6.73
C ARG A 136 -17.30 9.18 -5.58
N PHE A 137 -16.18 8.46 -5.39
CA PHE A 137 -16.03 7.57 -4.25
C PHE A 137 -16.26 8.28 -2.92
N LEU A 138 -15.67 9.46 -2.70
CA LEU A 138 -15.84 10.23 -1.45
C LEU A 138 -17.29 10.66 -1.21
N ARG A 139 -18.07 10.93 -2.26
CA ARG A 139 -19.50 11.31 -2.13
C ARG A 139 -20.40 10.11 -1.86
N GLU A 140 -20.08 8.95 -2.42
CA GLU A 140 -20.92 7.75 -2.41
C GLU A 140 -20.30 6.65 -1.55
N GLN A 141 -19.36 6.99 -0.66
CA GLN A 141 -18.53 6.03 0.08
C GLN A 141 -19.38 5.04 0.88
N ASP A 142 -20.31 5.52 1.67
CA ASP A 142 -21.11 4.68 2.56
C ASP A 142 -21.99 3.70 1.78
N ASP A 143 -22.61 4.15 0.69
CA ASP A 143 -23.46 3.32 -0.16
C ASP A 143 -22.63 2.24 -0.87
N ILE A 144 -21.46 2.62 -1.40
CA ILE A 144 -20.55 1.69 -2.09
C ILE A 144 -20.04 0.63 -1.10
N LEU A 145 -19.59 1.04 0.08
CA LEU A 145 -19.06 0.13 1.09
C LEU A 145 -20.13 -0.79 1.65
N ALA A 146 -21.36 -0.29 1.88
CA ALA A 146 -22.48 -1.13 2.31
C ALA A 146 -22.77 -2.31 1.36
N ILE A 147 -22.51 -2.12 0.06
CA ILE A 147 -22.70 -3.18 -0.93
C ILE A 147 -21.46 -4.07 -1.04
N VAL A 148 -20.26 -3.47 -1.10
CA VAL A 148 -19.00 -4.20 -1.28
C VAL A 148 -18.74 -5.10 -0.08
N ASP A 149 -18.90 -4.60 1.13
CA ASP A 149 -18.53 -5.30 2.36
C ASP A 149 -19.45 -6.50 2.67
N LYS A 150 -20.66 -6.54 2.10
CA LYS A 150 -21.53 -7.75 2.20
C LYS A 150 -20.88 -8.99 1.59
N HIS A 151 -20.06 -8.83 0.54
CA HIS A 151 -19.50 -9.94 -0.23
C HIS A 151 -18.00 -10.14 -0.03
N TRP A 152 -17.27 -9.10 0.38
CA TRP A 152 -15.80 -9.07 0.37
C TRP A 152 -15.16 -8.87 1.74
N GLN A 153 -15.93 -9.10 2.81
CA GLN A 153 -15.43 -8.98 4.19
C GLN A 153 -14.20 -9.83 4.47
N THR A 154 -14.10 -10.97 3.82
CA THR A 154 -13.01 -11.92 4.04
C THR A 154 -11.70 -11.56 3.34
N LEU A 155 -11.73 -10.68 2.32
CA LEU A 155 -10.58 -10.31 1.48
C LEU A 155 -9.78 -11.48 0.88
N HIS A 156 -10.37 -12.66 0.81
CA HIS A 156 -9.76 -13.90 0.29
C HIS A 156 -10.51 -14.41 -0.95
N PRO A 157 -9.81 -15.10 -1.88
CA PRO A 157 -10.46 -15.74 -3.02
C PRO A 157 -11.49 -16.78 -2.60
N ASP A 158 -12.60 -16.86 -3.33
CA ASP A 158 -13.69 -17.79 -3.02
C ASP A 158 -13.24 -19.25 -2.93
N TRP A 159 -12.31 -19.69 -3.80
CA TRP A 159 -11.79 -21.04 -3.75
C TRP A 159 -11.09 -21.37 -2.43
N PHE A 160 -10.36 -20.42 -1.87
CA PHE A 160 -9.66 -20.57 -0.59
C PHE A 160 -10.65 -20.61 0.57
N VAL A 161 -11.60 -19.66 0.59
CA VAL A 161 -12.67 -19.62 1.60
C VAL A 161 -13.48 -20.92 1.58
N ASN A 162 -13.82 -21.43 0.39
CA ASN A 162 -14.59 -22.68 0.25
C ASN A 162 -13.80 -23.90 0.71
N LYS A 163 -12.49 -23.94 0.54
CA LYS A 163 -11.64 -25.00 1.11
C LYS A 163 -11.62 -24.94 2.63
N LEU A 164 -11.42 -23.76 3.22
CA LEU A 164 -11.42 -23.60 4.67
C LEU A 164 -12.73 -24.04 5.31
N LYS A 165 -13.87 -23.61 4.74
CA LYS A 165 -15.22 -24.00 5.21
C LYS A 165 -15.44 -25.50 5.28
N LYS A 166 -14.83 -26.27 4.36
CA LYS A 166 -14.96 -27.73 4.33
C LYS A 166 -14.15 -28.42 5.42
N VAL A 167 -13.09 -27.82 5.88
CA VAL A 167 -12.10 -28.47 6.77
C VAL A 167 -12.19 -27.96 8.20
N TYR A 168 -12.44 -26.65 8.38
CA TYR A 168 -12.36 -25.99 9.67
C TYR A 168 -13.70 -25.37 10.09
N PRO A 169 -14.30 -25.77 11.22
CA PRO A 169 -15.52 -25.16 11.74
C PRO A 169 -15.34 -23.67 12.04
N ASN A 170 -14.14 -23.29 12.53
CA ASN A 170 -13.76 -21.91 12.86
C ASN A 170 -13.08 -21.15 11.70
N TRP A 171 -13.42 -21.48 10.46
CA TRP A 171 -12.81 -20.85 9.27
C TRP A 171 -12.87 -19.31 9.26
N ARG A 172 -13.90 -18.72 9.88
CA ARG A 172 -14.04 -17.25 9.96
C ARG A 172 -12.94 -16.63 10.81
N GLU A 173 -12.65 -17.21 11.97
CA GLU A 173 -11.57 -16.74 12.86
C GLU A 173 -10.21 -16.80 12.17
N ILE A 174 -9.97 -17.85 11.37
CA ILE A 174 -8.73 -17.98 10.58
C ILE A 174 -8.62 -16.85 9.56
N ILE A 175 -9.71 -16.54 8.86
CA ILE A 175 -9.75 -15.45 7.86
C ILE A 175 -9.59 -14.09 8.53
N ASP A 176 -10.26 -13.85 9.64
CA ASP A 176 -10.17 -12.59 10.39
C ASP A 176 -8.76 -12.38 10.93
N ALA A 177 -8.11 -13.42 11.45
CA ALA A 177 -6.71 -13.37 11.87
C ALA A 177 -5.77 -13.05 10.70
N ASN A 178 -5.98 -13.66 9.52
CA ASN A 178 -5.18 -13.38 8.33
C ASN A 178 -5.34 -11.94 7.81
N ASN A 179 -6.48 -11.30 8.05
CA ASN A 179 -6.73 -9.92 7.63
C ASN A 179 -6.15 -8.88 8.58
N GLN A 180 -5.76 -9.29 9.78
CA GLN A 180 -5.14 -8.38 10.74
C GLN A 180 -3.68 -8.10 10.40
N LYS A 181 -3.15 -6.99 10.94
CA LYS A 181 -1.73 -6.70 10.86
C LYS A 181 -0.97 -7.80 11.62
N PRO A 182 -0.06 -8.54 10.96
CA PRO A 182 0.69 -9.59 11.64
C PRO A 182 1.56 -8.98 12.74
N PRO A 183 1.68 -9.67 13.91
CA PRO A 183 2.66 -9.28 14.92
C PRO A 183 4.08 -9.47 14.38
N MET A 184 4.99 -8.63 14.82
CA MET A 184 6.39 -8.77 14.45
C MET A 184 7.05 -9.79 15.38
N TRP A 185 7.53 -10.89 14.82
CA TRP A 185 8.26 -11.91 15.54
C TRP A 185 9.76 -11.78 15.30
N LEU A 186 10.54 -11.79 16.37
CA LEU A 186 12.00 -11.73 16.31
C LEU A 186 12.60 -13.01 16.90
N ARG A 187 13.57 -13.58 16.20
CA ARG A 187 14.42 -14.65 16.73
C ARG A 187 15.76 -14.05 17.12
N VAL A 188 16.08 -14.14 18.40
CA VAL A 188 17.35 -13.65 18.92
C VAL A 188 18.51 -14.52 18.44
N ASN A 189 19.56 -13.90 17.91
CA ASN A 189 20.80 -14.60 17.58
C ASN A 189 21.57 -14.87 18.89
N THR A 190 21.45 -16.09 19.41
CA THR A 190 22.05 -16.50 20.69
C THR A 190 23.58 -16.57 20.69
N GLN A 191 24.22 -16.52 19.52
CA GLN A 191 25.67 -16.37 19.41
C GLN A 191 26.14 -14.94 19.73
N LYS A 192 25.25 -13.94 19.61
CA LYS A 192 25.58 -12.53 19.82
C LYS A 192 25.00 -11.97 21.10
N ASN A 193 23.78 -12.36 21.46
CA ASN A 193 23.06 -11.83 22.62
C ASN A 193 22.21 -12.91 23.27
N SER A 194 22.07 -12.85 24.60
CA SER A 194 21.02 -13.61 25.29
C SER A 194 19.64 -12.97 25.00
N LEU A 195 18.58 -13.74 25.22
CA LEU A 195 17.21 -13.22 25.12
C LEU A 195 16.98 -12.01 26.03
N GLU A 196 17.44 -12.12 27.27
CA GLU A 196 17.32 -11.08 28.32
C GLU A 196 18.06 -9.80 27.91
N THR A 197 19.33 -9.93 27.49
CA THR A 197 20.14 -8.80 27.05
C THR A 197 19.51 -8.09 25.86
N TYR A 198 18.94 -8.87 24.92
CA TYR A 198 18.29 -8.29 23.72
C TYR A 198 16.97 -7.58 24.06
N ARG A 199 16.17 -8.14 24.99
CA ARG A 199 14.98 -7.46 25.51
C ARG A 199 15.31 -6.13 26.18
N THR A 200 16.34 -6.11 27.02
CA THR A 200 16.80 -4.87 27.65
C THR A 200 17.23 -3.84 26.62
N LEU A 201 17.94 -4.26 25.57
CA LEU A 201 18.33 -3.37 24.47
C LEU A 201 17.11 -2.79 23.76
N LEU A 202 16.10 -3.61 23.44
CA LEU A 202 14.86 -3.13 22.79
C LEU A 202 14.08 -2.18 23.71
N ALA A 203 14.02 -2.45 25.01
CA ALA A 203 13.38 -1.57 26.00
C ALA A 203 14.05 -0.18 26.06
N THR A 204 15.39 -0.09 25.93
CA THR A 204 16.10 1.20 25.84
C THR A 204 15.72 2.00 24.58
N GLN A 205 15.25 1.31 23.53
CA GLN A 205 14.74 1.91 22.29
C GLN A 205 13.21 2.15 22.31
N GLN A 206 12.57 2.03 23.48
CA GLN A 206 11.13 2.16 23.67
C GLN A 206 10.30 1.14 22.84
N MET A 207 10.88 -0.03 22.58
CA MET A 207 10.22 -1.16 21.92
C MET A 207 9.79 -2.15 22.99
N GLU A 208 8.47 -2.23 23.23
CA GLU A 208 7.90 -3.25 24.10
C GLU A 208 7.92 -4.62 23.42
N THR A 209 8.26 -5.66 24.17
CA THR A 209 8.34 -7.03 23.66
C THR A 209 7.68 -8.01 24.61
N GLN A 210 7.06 -9.05 24.03
CA GLN A 210 6.48 -10.17 24.79
C GLN A 210 7.33 -11.42 24.64
N VAL A 211 7.54 -12.13 25.74
CA VAL A 211 8.18 -13.45 25.72
C VAL A 211 7.17 -14.48 25.26
N THR A 212 7.59 -15.38 24.41
CA THR A 212 6.76 -16.46 23.86
C THR A 212 7.14 -17.80 24.49
N SER A 213 6.39 -18.84 24.17
CA SER A 213 6.72 -20.23 24.56
C SER A 213 8.02 -20.74 23.90
N HIS A 214 8.48 -20.09 22.83
CA HIS A 214 9.74 -20.47 22.16
C HIS A 214 10.93 -19.77 22.83
N PRO A 215 11.99 -20.50 23.26
CA PRO A 215 13.07 -19.97 24.08
C PRO A 215 13.93 -18.87 23.45
N GLN A 216 13.81 -18.64 22.15
CA GLN A 216 14.59 -17.65 21.41
C GLN A 216 13.71 -16.62 20.68
N ALA A 217 12.40 -16.62 20.89
CA ALA A 217 11.48 -15.73 20.17
C ALA A 217 10.91 -14.64 21.07
N LEU A 218 10.77 -13.44 20.50
CA LEU A 218 10.11 -12.27 21.06
C LEU A 218 9.01 -11.82 20.08
N GLY A 219 7.88 -11.41 20.60
CA GLY A 219 6.77 -10.81 19.87
C GLY A 219 6.51 -9.37 20.30
#